data_842ec80444ce2ae5e9ac266c270f5e0b
#
_entry.id   842ec80444ce2ae5e9ac266c270f5e0b
#
_cell.length_a   1.000
_cell.length_b   1.000
_cell.length_c   1.000
_cell.angle_alpha   90.00
_cell.angle_beta   90.00
_cell.angle_gamma   90.00
#
_symmetry.space_group_name_H-M   'P 1'
#
loop_
_entity.id
_entity.type
_entity.pdbx_description
1 polymer ?
#
loop_
_entity_poly.entity_id
_entity_poly.type
_entity_poly.pdbx_seq_one_letter_code
_entity_poly.pdbx_strand_id
1 'polypeptide(L)'
;KDKIKPEGGYRYCASPDGSSVLFYGQAPYEKKEKGAINLLLVDAEFKELGRGVAPLNQQAGILTVDDVVDVVIDKEGLVYLLCKMYKGKDKKEEKKIGKRFVYSLIQMDYKSKSKVQILDTLKVLSPQDSAIVVSAKLSVNRTSGAVTCVGTYRIPRKKAGLFSLDAKQAFSEMPVVMDYPEEVLAMEAKMPRKVKKKKHLSLKNYKIKSIFEQADGTQIMVAEQHYINVYWDKSEGRQEQHKLNNLFVAKIVDQKIEWSKVLIKRQKAGAEGYTYVPEKLYSFYAFLRKGNIHILYNELKENLAITDEFKLEKGYYNKPKDCYLVHCEIDLSSGVLKEKKSVLGLKDDGIAIYPKETKVLADGSLLLLGVKPEYSLKELSYIRFGRWVLD
;
A
#
# COMPACT_ATOMS: atom_id res chain seq x y z
N LYS A 1 -26.00 -13.01 -23.95
CA LYS A 1 -24.69 -13.65 -23.60
C LYS A 1 -23.98 -12.72 -22.61
N ASP A 2 -24.32 -12.91 -21.36
CA ASP A 2 -23.73 -12.14 -20.28
C ASP A 2 -22.30 -12.63 -20.09
N LYS A 3 -21.35 -11.74 -20.38
CA LYS A 3 -19.95 -11.95 -20.02
C LYS A 3 -19.86 -11.82 -18.49
N ILE A 4 -19.86 -12.94 -17.79
CA ILE A 4 -19.46 -13.00 -16.40
C ILE A 4 -18.01 -12.53 -16.38
N LYS A 5 -17.79 -11.31 -15.94
CA LYS A 5 -16.47 -10.84 -15.61
C LYS A 5 -16.07 -11.51 -14.30
N PRO A 6 -14.98 -12.26 -14.24
CA PRO A 6 -14.49 -12.86 -13.01
C PRO A 6 -13.76 -11.79 -12.17
N GLU A 7 -14.48 -10.77 -11.72
CA GLU A 7 -13.95 -9.71 -10.85
C GLU A 7 -14.31 -9.97 -9.39
N GLY A 8 -14.24 -11.20 -8.94
CA GLY A 8 -14.51 -11.58 -7.57
C GLY A 8 -13.44 -12.54 -7.03
N GLY A 9 -12.20 -12.08 -6.95
CA GLY A 9 -11.17 -12.87 -6.26
C GLY A 9 -11.44 -12.86 -4.76
N TYR A 10 -11.53 -14.04 -4.14
CA TYR A 10 -11.46 -14.15 -2.70
C TYR A 10 -10.05 -13.76 -2.23
N ARG A 11 -10.00 -12.98 -1.16
CA ARG A 11 -8.77 -12.63 -0.44
C ARG A 11 -8.85 -13.29 0.93
N TYR A 12 -7.73 -13.32 1.63
CA TYR A 12 -7.70 -13.86 3.00
C TYR A 12 -6.75 -13.05 3.89
N CYS A 13 -7.01 -13.08 5.19
CA CYS A 13 -6.09 -12.67 6.22
C CYS A 13 -6.16 -13.65 7.40
N ALA A 14 -5.04 -13.87 8.07
CA ALA A 14 -4.96 -14.71 9.25
C ALA A 14 -5.00 -13.85 10.52
N SER A 15 -5.52 -14.41 11.62
CA SER A 15 -5.39 -13.82 12.94
C SER A 15 -3.92 -13.74 13.37
N PRO A 16 -3.55 -12.85 14.29
CA PRO A 16 -2.17 -12.66 14.73
C PRO A 16 -1.51 -13.93 15.30
N ASP A 17 -2.31 -14.77 15.94
CA ASP A 17 -1.90 -16.05 16.55
C ASP A 17 -1.98 -17.24 15.57
N GLY A 18 -2.49 -17.03 14.36
CA GLY A 18 -2.67 -18.06 13.35
C GLY A 18 -3.83 -19.03 13.64
N SER A 19 -4.62 -18.79 14.68
CA SER A 19 -5.72 -19.69 15.08
C SER A 19 -6.91 -19.62 14.12
N SER A 20 -7.04 -18.56 13.34
CA SER A 20 -8.14 -18.41 12.41
C SER A 20 -7.74 -17.69 11.11
N VAL A 21 -8.50 -17.94 10.05
CA VAL A 21 -8.34 -17.32 8.74
C VAL A 21 -9.69 -16.77 8.28
N LEU A 22 -9.70 -15.51 7.91
CA LEU A 22 -10.84 -14.86 7.28
C LEU A 22 -10.67 -14.88 5.77
N PHE A 23 -11.61 -15.51 5.08
CA PHE A 23 -11.81 -15.32 3.65
C PHE A 23 -12.83 -14.22 3.41
N TYR A 24 -12.53 -13.31 2.50
CA TYR A 24 -13.44 -12.24 2.15
C TYR A 24 -13.45 -11.98 0.65
N GLY A 25 -14.61 -11.61 0.15
CA GLY A 25 -14.79 -11.30 -1.26
C GLY A 25 -15.91 -10.29 -1.45
N GLN A 26 -15.69 -9.33 -2.34
CA GLN A 26 -16.71 -8.40 -2.73
C GLN A 26 -17.65 -9.09 -3.72
N ALA A 27 -18.96 -9.10 -3.43
CA ALA A 27 -19.96 -9.56 -4.39
C ALA A 27 -19.88 -8.72 -5.68
N PRO A 28 -20.03 -9.35 -6.86
CA PRO A 28 -20.08 -8.60 -8.12
C PRO A 28 -21.14 -7.51 -8.03
N TYR A 29 -20.76 -6.29 -8.43
CA TYR A 29 -21.67 -5.15 -8.42
C TYR A 29 -22.73 -5.33 -9.52
N GLU A 30 -23.94 -5.64 -9.15
CA GLU A 30 -25.10 -5.50 -10.01
C GLU A 30 -25.67 -4.10 -9.86
N LYS A 31 -26.01 -3.45 -10.98
CA LYS A 31 -26.40 -2.02 -11.06
C LYS A 31 -27.50 -1.56 -10.10
N LYS A 32 -28.21 -2.47 -9.45
CA LYS A 32 -29.32 -2.21 -8.54
C LYS A 32 -29.11 -2.76 -7.14
N GLU A 33 -28.08 -3.56 -6.90
CA GLU A 33 -27.82 -4.15 -5.60
C GLU A 33 -26.79 -3.32 -4.82
N LYS A 34 -27.02 -3.25 -3.52
CA LYS A 34 -26.12 -2.58 -2.58
C LYS A 34 -24.87 -3.44 -2.48
N GLY A 35 -23.68 -2.84 -2.68
CA GLY A 35 -22.43 -3.55 -2.54
C GLY A 35 -22.33 -4.23 -1.16
N ALA A 36 -21.84 -5.46 -1.15
CA ALA A 36 -21.65 -6.24 0.06
C ALA A 36 -20.32 -6.96 0.02
N ILE A 37 -19.72 -7.19 1.18
CA ILE A 37 -18.55 -8.03 1.34
C ILE A 37 -18.98 -9.31 2.02
N ASN A 38 -18.79 -10.43 1.34
CA ASN A 38 -18.99 -11.74 1.93
C ASN A 38 -17.76 -12.10 2.75
N LEU A 39 -17.98 -12.62 3.94
CA LEU A 39 -16.98 -12.95 4.92
C LEU A 39 -17.19 -14.36 5.42
N LEU A 40 -16.11 -15.16 5.49
CA LEU A 40 -16.10 -16.50 6.04
C LEU A 40 -14.88 -16.63 6.97
N LEU A 41 -15.11 -16.80 8.25
CA LEU A 41 -14.09 -17.06 9.25
C LEU A 41 -14.00 -18.56 9.50
N VAL A 42 -12.80 -19.11 9.43
CA VAL A 42 -12.51 -20.51 9.72
C VAL A 42 -11.38 -20.62 10.75
N ASP A 43 -11.31 -21.74 11.46
CA ASP A 43 -10.16 -22.09 12.29
C ASP A 43 -8.99 -22.66 11.47
N ALA A 44 -7.92 -23.07 12.15
CA ALA A 44 -6.73 -23.66 11.54
C ALA A 44 -7.03 -25.00 10.82
N GLU A 45 -8.07 -25.71 11.21
CA GLU A 45 -8.56 -26.95 10.60
C GLU A 45 -9.60 -26.72 9.49
N PHE A 46 -9.80 -25.44 9.09
CA PHE A 46 -10.81 -24.99 8.10
C PHE A 46 -12.26 -25.24 8.52
N LYS A 47 -12.54 -25.45 9.79
CA LYS A 47 -13.91 -25.50 10.31
C LYS A 47 -14.48 -24.07 10.39
N GLU A 48 -15.72 -23.92 9.93
CA GLU A 48 -16.40 -22.62 9.98
C GLU A 48 -16.61 -22.14 11.41
N LEU A 49 -16.06 -20.98 11.75
CA LEU A 49 -16.29 -20.25 12.99
C LEU A 49 -17.43 -19.24 12.85
N GLY A 50 -17.64 -18.74 11.65
CA GLY A 50 -18.72 -17.82 11.34
C GLY A 50 -18.71 -17.35 9.90
N ARG A 51 -19.87 -16.89 9.44
CA ARG A 51 -20.02 -16.22 8.15
C ARG A 51 -20.89 -14.99 8.30
N GLY A 52 -20.69 -14.03 7.43
CA GLY A 52 -21.47 -12.82 7.44
C GLY A 52 -21.39 -12.05 6.14
N VAL A 53 -22.24 -11.06 6.06
CA VAL A 53 -22.24 -10.10 4.97
C VAL A 53 -22.09 -8.72 5.59
N ALA A 54 -21.00 -8.03 5.26
CA ALA A 54 -20.83 -6.63 5.63
C ALA A 54 -21.60 -5.76 4.64
N PRO A 55 -22.72 -5.13 5.06
CA PRO A 55 -23.46 -4.24 4.19
C PRO A 55 -22.68 -2.94 4.01
N LEU A 56 -22.35 -2.60 2.79
CA LEU A 56 -21.55 -1.42 2.47
C LEU A 56 -22.41 -0.15 2.29
N ASN A 57 -23.73 -0.24 2.45
CA ASN A 57 -24.69 0.79 2.01
C ASN A 57 -25.82 1.12 3.01
N GLN A 58 -25.64 0.97 4.32
CA GLN A 58 -26.78 1.09 5.24
C GLN A 58 -27.11 2.49 5.77
N GLN A 59 -26.26 3.50 5.60
CA GLN A 59 -26.60 4.84 6.11
C GLN A 59 -26.59 5.92 5.01
N ALA A 60 -27.76 6.47 4.82
CA ALA A 60 -28.11 7.76 4.21
C ALA A 60 -27.13 8.35 3.19
N GLY A 61 -27.24 7.91 1.93
CA GLY A 61 -26.64 8.64 0.81
C GLY A 61 -25.45 7.94 0.18
N ILE A 62 -25.78 6.94 -0.61
CA ILE A 62 -25.00 6.40 -1.74
C ILE A 62 -23.47 6.47 -1.57
N LEU A 63 -22.94 5.56 -0.77
CA LEU A 63 -21.54 5.23 -0.78
C LEU A 63 -21.36 3.98 -1.64
N THR A 64 -20.80 4.11 -2.82
CA THR A 64 -20.30 2.95 -3.55
C THR A 64 -18.93 2.62 -3.01
N VAL A 65 -18.73 1.42 -2.50
CA VAL A 65 -17.41 0.94 -2.14
C VAL A 65 -16.64 0.72 -3.42
N ASP A 66 -15.56 1.47 -3.55
CA ASP A 66 -14.67 1.34 -4.70
C ASP A 66 -13.65 0.24 -4.44
N ASP A 67 -13.25 0.06 -3.16
CA ASP A 67 -12.25 -0.91 -2.79
C ASP A 67 -12.26 -1.20 -1.29
N VAL A 68 -12.09 -2.48 -0.94
CA VAL A 68 -11.66 -2.90 0.40
C VAL A 68 -10.16 -2.74 0.44
N VAL A 69 -9.72 -1.73 1.18
CA VAL A 69 -8.31 -1.33 1.23
C VAL A 69 -7.50 -2.29 2.07
N ASP A 70 -8.05 -2.67 3.23
CA ASP A 70 -7.38 -3.57 4.17
C ASP A 70 -8.40 -4.28 5.06
N VAL A 71 -8.03 -5.48 5.51
CA VAL A 71 -8.82 -6.30 6.42
C VAL A 71 -7.90 -6.94 7.43
N VAL A 72 -8.26 -6.87 8.69
CA VAL A 72 -7.53 -7.54 9.77
C VAL A 72 -8.49 -8.18 10.75
N ILE A 73 -8.01 -9.17 11.48
CA ILE A 73 -8.69 -9.84 12.60
C ILE A 73 -7.84 -9.61 13.83
N ASP A 74 -8.47 -9.23 14.94
CA ASP A 74 -7.77 -9.20 16.22
C ASP A 74 -7.78 -10.58 16.92
N LYS A 75 -7.16 -10.68 18.08
CA LYS A 75 -7.11 -11.91 18.87
C LYS A 75 -8.48 -12.35 19.42
N GLU A 76 -9.42 -11.43 19.55
CA GLU A 76 -10.77 -11.69 20.04
C GLU A 76 -11.68 -12.23 18.94
N GLY A 77 -11.19 -12.20 17.68
CA GLY A 77 -11.93 -12.59 16.49
C GLY A 77 -12.79 -11.45 15.93
N LEU A 78 -12.57 -10.21 16.39
CA LEU A 78 -13.20 -9.04 15.76
C LEU A 78 -12.54 -8.74 14.42
N VAL A 79 -13.34 -8.52 13.42
CA VAL A 79 -12.90 -8.18 12.06
C VAL A 79 -13.02 -6.68 11.84
N TYR A 80 -11.94 -6.09 11.35
CA TYR A 80 -11.89 -4.69 10.95
C TYR A 80 -11.66 -4.58 9.45
N LEU A 81 -12.55 -3.84 8.78
CA LEU A 81 -12.47 -3.58 7.35
C LEU A 81 -12.25 -2.09 7.13
N LEU A 82 -11.18 -1.75 6.45
CA LEU A 82 -10.93 -0.40 5.98
C LEU A 82 -11.39 -0.29 4.53
N CYS A 83 -12.42 0.50 4.32
CA CYS A 83 -13.05 0.65 3.01
C CYS A 83 -12.82 2.05 2.45
N LYS A 84 -12.65 2.14 1.15
CA LYS A 84 -12.59 3.39 0.41
C LYS A 84 -13.92 3.61 -0.29
N MET A 85 -14.58 4.71 0.01
CA MET A 85 -15.95 4.96 -0.40
C MET A 85 -16.06 6.31 -1.12
N TYR A 86 -16.91 6.39 -2.13
CA TYR A 86 -17.21 7.65 -2.81
C TYR A 86 -18.48 8.29 -2.24
N LYS A 87 -18.42 9.60 -1.97
CA LYS A 87 -19.59 10.42 -1.65
C LYS A 87 -20.14 11.02 -2.95
N GLY A 88 -21.29 10.56 -3.43
CA GLY A 88 -21.97 11.18 -4.56
C GLY A 88 -23.19 10.41 -5.02
N LYS A 89 -24.27 11.11 -5.31
CA LYS A 89 -25.52 10.55 -5.83
C LYS A 89 -25.49 10.34 -7.34
N ASP A 90 -24.54 10.97 -8.05
CA ASP A 90 -24.56 11.04 -9.50
C ASP A 90 -23.16 11.15 -10.11
N LYS A 91 -22.92 10.44 -11.23
CA LYS A 91 -21.69 10.57 -12.02
C LYS A 91 -21.39 12.03 -12.49
N LYS A 92 -22.40 12.90 -12.53
CA LYS A 92 -22.24 14.33 -12.83
C LYS A 92 -21.67 15.12 -11.65
N GLU A 93 -22.07 14.79 -10.42
CA GLU A 93 -21.47 15.37 -9.21
C GLU A 93 -20.05 14.89 -8.97
N GLU A 94 -19.74 13.62 -9.30
CA GLU A 94 -18.37 13.09 -9.25
C GLU A 94 -17.39 13.91 -10.13
N LYS A 95 -17.83 14.38 -11.28
CA LYS A 95 -17.03 15.25 -12.17
C LYS A 95 -16.81 16.65 -11.59
N LYS A 96 -17.80 17.21 -10.89
CA LYS A 96 -17.71 18.57 -10.30
C LYS A 96 -16.88 18.59 -9.00
N ILE A 97 -16.98 17.56 -8.19
CA ILE A 97 -16.36 17.51 -6.85
C ILE A 97 -14.94 16.94 -6.89
N GLY A 98 -14.48 16.50 -8.08
CA GLY A 98 -13.17 15.84 -8.24
C GLY A 98 -13.07 14.63 -7.32
N LYS A 99 -13.61 13.50 -7.73
CA LYS A 99 -13.54 12.15 -7.09
C LYS A 99 -13.07 12.19 -5.62
N ARG A 100 -13.88 12.77 -4.74
CA ARG A 100 -13.59 12.77 -3.30
C ARG A 100 -14.06 11.45 -2.74
N PHE A 101 -13.12 10.57 -2.47
CA PHE A 101 -13.39 9.38 -1.66
C PHE A 101 -13.13 9.70 -0.18
N VAL A 102 -13.78 8.96 0.68
CA VAL A 102 -13.54 8.92 2.11
C VAL A 102 -13.13 7.52 2.51
N TYR A 103 -12.40 7.40 3.59
CA TYR A 103 -12.16 6.11 4.22
C TYR A 103 -13.23 5.86 5.28
N SER A 104 -13.72 4.64 5.34
CA SER A 104 -14.66 4.15 6.34
C SER A 104 -14.03 2.96 7.06
N LEU A 105 -14.26 2.86 8.35
CA LEU A 105 -13.86 1.72 9.17
C LEU A 105 -15.11 0.95 9.59
N ILE A 106 -15.14 -0.34 9.34
CA ILE A 106 -16.22 -1.24 9.72
C ILE A 106 -15.66 -2.25 10.71
N GLN A 107 -16.29 -2.38 11.86
CA GLN A 107 -16.00 -3.39 12.86
C GLN A 107 -17.11 -4.43 12.89
N MET A 108 -16.79 -5.70 12.88
CA MET A 108 -17.72 -6.81 12.94
C MET A 108 -17.36 -7.80 14.02
N ASP A 109 -18.34 -8.16 14.84
CA ASP A 109 -18.22 -9.20 15.84
C ASP A 109 -18.97 -10.46 15.35
N TYR A 110 -18.21 -11.52 15.04
CA TYR A 110 -18.80 -12.79 14.61
C TYR A 110 -19.42 -13.60 15.73
N LYS A 111 -19.00 -13.39 16.98
CA LYS A 111 -19.50 -14.12 18.14
C LYS A 111 -20.88 -13.64 18.57
N SER A 112 -21.15 -12.37 18.37
CA SER A 112 -22.41 -11.72 18.79
C SER A 112 -23.46 -11.58 17.69
N LYS A 113 -23.36 -12.32 16.60
CA LYS A 113 -24.29 -12.44 15.42
C LYS A 113 -24.93 -11.13 14.90
N SER A 114 -24.74 -9.97 15.52
CA SER A 114 -25.53 -8.77 15.21
C SER A 114 -24.84 -7.41 15.38
N LYS A 115 -23.60 -7.34 15.82
CA LYS A 115 -22.98 -6.01 16.02
C LYS A 115 -22.01 -5.67 14.92
N VAL A 116 -22.52 -5.01 13.89
CA VAL A 116 -21.70 -4.30 12.91
C VAL A 116 -21.67 -2.83 13.31
N GLN A 117 -20.50 -2.31 13.63
CA GLN A 117 -20.28 -0.87 13.84
C GLN A 117 -19.65 -0.29 12.58
N ILE A 118 -20.20 0.81 12.10
CA ILE A 118 -19.71 1.48 10.90
C ILE A 118 -19.33 2.91 11.26
N LEU A 119 -18.06 3.24 11.05
CA LEU A 119 -17.58 4.61 11.02
C LEU A 119 -17.63 5.10 9.57
N ASP A 120 -18.65 5.85 9.22
CA ASP A 120 -18.92 6.31 7.86
C ASP A 120 -17.76 7.10 7.22
N THR A 121 -17.03 7.83 8.05
CA THR A 121 -15.92 8.64 7.56
C THR A 121 -14.84 8.70 8.63
N LEU A 122 -13.65 8.21 8.28
CA LEU A 122 -12.46 8.39 9.10
C LEU A 122 -12.05 9.87 9.06
N LYS A 123 -12.32 10.59 10.13
CA LYS A 123 -11.98 12.01 10.31
C LYS A 123 -10.62 12.10 10.98
N VAL A 124 -9.67 12.77 10.36
CA VAL A 124 -8.30 12.92 10.89
C VAL A 124 -8.13 14.21 11.66
N LEU A 125 -8.91 15.23 11.33
CA LEU A 125 -8.88 16.54 11.97
C LEU A 125 -10.30 17.07 12.14
N SER A 126 -10.43 18.16 12.89
CA SER A 126 -11.70 18.89 13.03
C SER A 126 -12.39 19.08 11.66
N PRO A 127 -13.71 19.01 11.60
CA PRO A 127 -14.47 19.24 10.35
C PRO A 127 -14.13 20.57 9.64
N GLN A 128 -13.65 21.55 10.39
CA GLN A 128 -13.24 22.86 9.88
C GLN A 128 -11.96 22.80 9.03
N ASP A 129 -11.09 21.80 9.24
CA ASP A 129 -9.79 21.74 8.58
C ASP A 129 -9.80 21.09 7.20
N SER A 130 -10.89 20.52 6.73
CA SER A 130 -11.03 19.91 5.41
C SER A 130 -9.89 18.91 5.08
N ALA A 131 -9.42 18.18 6.09
CA ALA A 131 -8.38 17.18 5.89
C ALA A 131 -8.87 16.04 5.01
N ILE A 132 -8.02 15.58 4.10
CA ILE A 132 -8.29 14.49 3.18
C ILE A 132 -7.33 13.35 3.51
N VAL A 133 -7.85 12.19 3.89
CA VAL A 133 -7.05 10.97 4.01
C VAL A 133 -6.57 10.56 2.61
N VAL A 134 -5.27 10.43 2.45
CA VAL A 134 -4.64 10.07 1.16
C VAL A 134 -4.47 8.57 1.05
N SER A 135 -4.03 7.96 2.14
CA SER A 135 -3.83 6.52 2.28
C SER A 135 -4.03 6.14 3.73
N ALA A 136 -4.56 4.96 3.97
CA ALA A 136 -4.63 4.38 5.30
C ALA A 136 -4.46 2.86 5.21
N LYS A 137 -4.02 2.25 6.31
CA LYS A 137 -3.78 0.82 6.43
C LYS A 137 -4.01 0.39 7.88
N LEU A 138 -4.47 -0.84 8.05
CA LEU A 138 -4.63 -1.46 9.36
C LEU A 138 -3.37 -2.24 9.74
N SER A 139 -3.06 -2.24 11.02
CA SER A 139 -2.02 -3.07 11.63
C SER A 139 -2.57 -3.76 12.85
N VAL A 140 -2.08 -4.97 13.13
CA VAL A 140 -2.45 -5.74 14.32
C VAL A 140 -1.20 -6.07 15.10
N ASN A 141 -1.18 -5.68 16.35
CA ASN A 141 -0.13 -6.09 17.28
C ASN A 141 -0.29 -7.58 17.61
N ARG A 142 0.68 -8.38 17.21
CA ARG A 142 0.64 -9.83 17.42
C ARG A 142 0.64 -10.23 18.90
N THR A 143 1.20 -9.39 19.76
CA THR A 143 1.32 -9.66 21.20
C THR A 143 0.07 -9.24 21.95
N SER A 144 -0.37 -7.99 21.80
CA SER A 144 -1.54 -7.46 22.50
C SER A 144 -2.87 -7.74 21.81
N GLY A 145 -2.87 -7.94 20.47
CA GLY A 145 -4.08 -8.00 19.65
C GLY A 145 -4.66 -6.61 19.34
N ALA A 146 -3.99 -5.52 19.75
CA ALA A 146 -4.43 -4.18 19.43
C ALA A 146 -4.43 -3.95 17.92
N VAL A 147 -5.47 -3.29 17.43
CA VAL A 147 -5.60 -2.92 16.01
C VAL A 147 -5.44 -1.42 15.87
N THR A 148 -4.51 -1.01 15.04
CA THR A 148 -4.22 0.40 14.78
C THR A 148 -4.48 0.73 13.31
N CYS A 149 -5.13 1.85 13.05
CA CYS A 149 -5.26 2.45 11.72
C CYS A 149 -4.21 3.54 11.57
N VAL A 150 -3.24 3.34 10.66
CA VAL A 150 -2.22 4.34 10.36
C VAL A 150 -2.46 4.89 8.96
N GLY A 151 -2.30 6.19 8.78
CA GLY A 151 -2.55 6.79 7.49
C GLY A 151 -1.74 8.05 7.21
N THR A 152 -1.84 8.50 5.97
CA THR A 152 -1.34 9.78 5.52
C THR A 152 -2.52 10.70 5.22
N TYR A 153 -2.41 11.96 5.59
CA TYR A 153 -3.42 12.98 5.33
C TYR A 153 -2.84 14.21 4.67
N ARG A 154 -3.71 15.02 4.10
CA ARG A 154 -3.37 16.36 3.60
C ARG A 154 -4.49 17.36 3.88
N ILE A 155 -4.10 18.57 4.18
CA ILE A 155 -4.97 19.75 4.13
C ILE A 155 -4.61 20.51 2.85
N PRO A 156 -5.55 20.73 1.90
CA PRO A 156 -5.26 21.42 0.66
C PRO A 156 -4.59 22.77 0.90
N ARG A 157 -3.44 23.02 0.27
CA ARG A 157 -2.64 24.26 0.34
C ARG A 157 -2.05 24.60 1.72
N LYS A 158 -2.26 23.76 2.74
CA LYS A 158 -1.72 23.98 4.10
C LYS A 158 -0.61 22.99 4.40
N LYS A 159 -0.97 21.80 4.88
CA LYS A 159 -0.04 20.80 5.37
C LYS A 159 -0.41 19.38 4.98
N ALA A 160 0.53 18.47 5.17
CA ALA A 160 0.32 17.03 5.09
C ALA A 160 1.11 16.35 6.21
N GLY A 161 0.69 15.16 6.59
CA GLY A 161 1.32 14.40 7.67
C GLY A 161 0.81 13.00 7.75
N LEU A 162 1.08 12.37 8.89
CA LEU A 162 0.63 11.05 9.26
C LEU A 162 -0.45 11.15 10.32
N PHE A 163 -1.21 10.09 10.48
CA PHE A 163 -2.09 9.90 11.63
C PHE A 163 -2.02 8.45 12.11
N SER A 164 -2.30 8.27 13.39
CA SER A 164 -2.48 6.97 14.03
C SER A 164 -3.74 7.00 14.87
N LEU A 165 -4.47 5.89 14.86
CA LEU A 165 -5.74 5.76 15.57
C LEU A 165 -5.91 4.32 16.03
N ASP A 166 -6.21 4.10 17.30
CA ASP A 166 -6.67 2.81 17.77
C ASP A 166 -8.02 2.48 17.12
N ALA A 167 -8.09 1.37 16.42
CA ALA A 167 -9.28 1.01 15.66
C ALA A 167 -10.50 0.72 16.55
N LYS A 168 -10.30 0.26 17.81
CA LYS A 168 -11.39 0.08 18.79
C LYS A 168 -11.93 1.41 19.26
N GLN A 169 -11.07 2.43 19.38
CA GLN A 169 -11.43 3.78 19.84
C GLN A 169 -11.86 4.70 18.70
N ALA A 170 -11.69 4.27 17.44
CA ALA A 170 -12.01 5.08 16.25
C ALA A 170 -13.44 5.62 16.20
N PHE A 171 -14.36 4.98 16.93
CA PHE A 171 -15.77 5.36 17.00
C PHE A 171 -16.06 6.48 17.98
N SER A 172 -15.13 6.76 18.89
CA SER A 172 -15.28 7.76 19.97
C SER A 172 -14.16 8.81 19.99
N GLU A 173 -13.00 8.51 19.44
CA GLU A 173 -11.82 9.35 19.56
C GLU A 173 -11.34 9.88 18.19
N MET A 174 -10.61 10.98 18.24
CA MET A 174 -9.94 11.53 17.08
C MET A 174 -8.54 10.92 16.93
N PRO A 175 -8.07 10.70 15.69
CA PRO A 175 -6.70 10.24 15.46
C PRO A 175 -5.65 11.21 16.01
N VAL A 176 -4.55 10.65 16.50
CA VAL A 176 -3.36 11.44 16.78
C VAL A 176 -2.68 11.76 15.45
N VAL A 177 -2.39 13.04 15.24
CA VAL A 177 -1.75 13.52 14.02
C VAL A 177 -0.27 13.82 14.27
N MET A 178 0.54 13.48 13.28
CA MET A 178 1.98 13.68 13.27
C MET A 178 2.35 14.46 12.01
N ASP A 179 3.08 15.55 12.16
CA ASP A 179 3.60 16.28 11.01
C ASP A 179 4.76 15.51 10.37
N TYR A 180 4.98 15.71 9.08
CA TYR A 180 6.16 15.13 8.44
C TYR A 180 7.43 15.75 9.02
N PRO A 181 8.49 14.95 9.23
CA PRO A 181 9.78 15.47 9.69
C PRO A 181 10.35 16.52 8.75
N GLU A 182 11.18 17.42 9.30
CA GLU A 182 11.76 18.53 8.54
C GLU A 182 12.59 18.08 7.33
N GLU A 183 13.26 16.94 7.42
CA GLU A 183 14.02 16.37 6.30
C GLU A 183 13.14 16.10 5.09
N VAL A 184 11.95 15.54 5.34
CA VAL A 184 10.96 15.22 4.30
C VAL A 184 10.37 16.52 3.71
N LEU A 185 10.13 17.52 4.57
CA LEU A 185 9.68 18.86 4.15
C LEU A 185 10.77 19.60 3.37
N ALA A 186 12.03 19.48 3.77
CA ALA A 186 13.17 20.07 3.08
C ALA A 186 13.38 19.48 1.68
N MET A 187 13.15 18.19 1.50
CA MET A 187 13.17 17.56 0.16
C MET A 187 12.10 18.19 -0.75
N GLU A 188 10.88 18.40 -0.25
CA GLU A 188 9.83 19.09 -1.02
C GLU A 188 10.20 20.58 -1.32
N ALA A 189 10.88 21.24 -0.39
CA ALA A 189 11.31 22.63 -0.56
C ALA A 189 12.37 22.79 -1.66
N LYS A 190 13.27 21.81 -1.82
CA LYS A 190 14.32 21.79 -2.86
C LYS A 190 13.79 21.52 -4.27
N MET A 191 12.52 21.14 -4.41
CA MET A 191 11.94 20.86 -5.72
C MET A 191 12.03 22.06 -6.66
N PRO A 192 12.52 21.90 -7.91
CA PRO A 192 12.53 22.93 -8.90
C PRO A 192 11.13 23.52 -9.15
N ARG A 193 11.03 24.85 -9.35
CA ARG A 193 9.73 25.51 -9.57
C ARG A 193 8.88 24.89 -10.68
N LYS A 194 9.52 24.36 -11.75
CA LYS A 194 8.84 23.66 -12.84
C LYS A 194 8.17 22.36 -12.36
N VAL A 195 8.77 21.70 -11.39
CA VAL A 195 8.26 20.47 -10.78
C VAL A 195 7.16 20.80 -9.78
N LYS A 196 7.31 21.85 -8.96
CA LYS A 196 6.27 22.34 -8.05
C LYS A 196 4.97 22.74 -8.80
N LYS A 197 5.08 23.36 -9.99
CA LYS A 197 3.92 23.68 -10.82
C LYS A 197 3.17 22.46 -11.33
N LYS A 198 3.85 21.34 -11.56
CA LYS A 198 3.22 20.10 -12.07
C LYS A 198 2.42 19.32 -11.02
N LYS A 199 2.26 19.82 -9.79
CA LYS A 199 1.45 19.24 -8.70
C LYS A 199 1.75 17.76 -8.34
N HIS A 200 2.78 17.16 -8.90
CA HIS A 200 2.95 15.70 -8.95
C HIS A 200 4.05 15.15 -8.03
N LEU A 201 4.80 16.01 -7.36
CA LEU A 201 5.93 15.59 -6.52
C LEU A 201 5.80 16.09 -5.08
N SER A 202 4.59 16.29 -4.59
CA SER A 202 4.41 16.70 -3.20
C SER A 202 4.29 15.49 -2.29
N LEU A 203 4.65 15.64 -1.01
CA LEU A 203 4.38 14.71 0.09
C LEU A 203 2.95 14.14 0.12
N LYS A 204 2.10 14.71 -0.71
CA LYS A 204 0.66 14.45 -0.84
C LYS A 204 0.28 13.11 -1.43
N ASN A 205 1.25 12.34 -1.95
CA ASN A 205 0.97 11.11 -2.69
C ASN A 205 1.69 9.88 -2.14
N TYR A 206 2.15 9.93 -0.90
CA TYR A 206 2.65 8.75 -0.21
C TYR A 206 1.50 7.82 0.14
N LYS A 207 1.55 6.60 -0.39
CA LYS A 207 0.62 5.52 -0.08
C LYS A 207 1.31 4.53 0.82
N ILE A 208 0.75 4.25 1.98
CA ILE A 208 1.26 3.24 2.89
C ILE A 208 1.13 1.87 2.22
N LYS A 209 2.22 1.13 2.19
CA LYS A 209 2.30 -0.21 1.59
C LYS A 209 2.49 -1.29 2.64
N SER A 210 3.30 -1.00 3.66
CA SER A 210 3.60 -1.96 4.71
C SER A 210 3.61 -1.26 6.07
N ILE A 211 3.11 -1.94 7.07
CA ILE A 211 3.25 -1.60 8.49
C ILE A 211 3.71 -2.87 9.19
N PHE A 212 4.77 -2.77 9.96
CA PHE A 212 5.27 -3.83 10.83
C PHE A 212 5.11 -3.36 12.26
N GLU A 213 4.38 -4.11 13.04
CA GLU A 213 4.17 -3.81 14.45
C GLU A 213 5.00 -4.76 15.30
N GLN A 214 5.77 -4.20 16.21
CA GLN A 214 6.58 -4.93 17.17
C GLN A 214 5.80 -5.25 18.44
N ALA A 215 6.30 -6.16 19.27
CA ALA A 215 5.61 -6.60 20.47
C ALA A 215 5.34 -5.47 21.48
N ASP A 216 6.22 -4.47 21.51
CA ASP A 216 6.13 -3.28 22.36
C ASP A 216 5.17 -2.19 21.84
N GLY A 217 4.52 -2.42 20.71
CA GLY A 217 3.64 -1.44 20.07
C GLY A 217 4.35 -0.48 19.11
N THR A 218 5.68 -0.59 18.99
CA THR A 218 6.44 0.17 17.99
C THR A 218 5.98 -0.23 16.59
N GLN A 219 5.76 0.77 15.74
CA GLN A 219 5.34 0.57 14.35
C GLN A 219 6.43 1.05 13.38
N ILE A 220 6.73 0.22 12.39
CA ILE A 220 7.57 0.58 11.25
C ILE A 220 6.69 0.69 10.03
N MET A 221 6.54 1.90 9.52
CA MET A 221 5.73 2.20 8.35
C MET A 221 6.61 2.39 7.12
N VAL A 222 6.21 1.78 5.99
CA VAL A 222 6.82 2.05 4.68
C VAL A 222 5.74 2.54 3.74
N ALA A 223 5.92 3.76 3.26
CA ALA A 223 5.05 4.38 2.28
C ALA A 223 5.79 4.68 0.98
N GLU A 224 5.11 4.54 -0.14
CA GLU A 224 5.64 4.77 -1.48
C GLU A 224 4.95 5.94 -2.15
N GLN A 225 5.71 6.83 -2.72
CA GLN A 225 5.20 7.91 -3.52
C GLN A 225 4.65 7.37 -4.85
N HIS A 226 3.33 7.38 -5.00
CA HIS A 226 2.65 6.76 -6.13
C HIS A 226 1.73 7.75 -6.84
N TYR A 227 1.99 7.96 -8.12
CA TYR A 227 1.18 8.79 -9.01
C TYR A 227 0.63 7.96 -10.16
N ILE A 228 -0.59 8.28 -10.59
CA ILE A 228 -1.19 7.71 -11.78
C ILE A 228 -1.46 8.87 -12.75
N ASN A 229 -0.82 8.83 -13.90
CA ASN A 229 -1.12 9.71 -15.02
C ASN A 229 -2.08 8.97 -15.95
N VAL A 230 -3.24 9.54 -16.16
CA VAL A 230 -4.22 9.04 -17.13
C VAL A 230 -4.12 9.91 -18.39
N TYR A 231 -3.94 9.28 -19.52
CA TYR A 231 -3.98 9.93 -20.82
C TYR A 231 -4.80 9.10 -21.81
N TRP A 232 -5.27 9.73 -22.86
CA TRP A 232 -6.01 9.06 -23.92
C TRP A 232 -5.09 8.87 -25.11
N ASP A 233 -4.88 7.64 -25.48
CA ASP A 233 -4.27 7.29 -26.76
C ASP A 233 -5.34 7.20 -27.83
N LYS A 234 -5.02 7.65 -29.05
CA LYS A 234 -6.01 7.64 -30.15
C LYS A 234 -6.36 6.23 -30.63
N SER A 235 -5.40 5.30 -30.53
CA SER A 235 -5.53 3.92 -31.00
C SER A 235 -5.95 2.95 -29.88
N GLU A 236 -5.45 3.17 -28.66
CA GLU A 236 -5.61 2.24 -27.54
C GLU A 236 -6.61 2.72 -26.47
N GLY A 237 -7.15 3.92 -26.61
CA GLY A 237 -8.10 4.50 -25.68
C GLY A 237 -7.44 5.02 -24.40
N ARG A 238 -8.11 4.78 -23.25
CA ARG A 238 -7.62 5.24 -21.95
C ARG A 238 -6.40 4.43 -21.49
N GLN A 239 -5.29 5.13 -21.28
CA GLN A 239 -4.04 4.55 -20.80
C GLN A 239 -3.69 5.10 -19.40
N GLU A 240 -3.08 4.27 -18.58
CA GLU A 240 -2.61 4.64 -17.24
C GLU A 240 -1.11 4.41 -17.13
N GLN A 241 -0.41 5.44 -16.67
CA GLN A 241 1.01 5.40 -16.37
C GLN A 241 1.22 5.59 -14.88
N HIS A 242 1.81 4.60 -14.24
CA HIS A 242 2.15 4.62 -12.83
C HIS A 242 3.60 5.13 -12.64
N LYS A 243 3.77 6.09 -11.73
CA LYS A 243 5.08 6.54 -11.27
C LYS A 243 5.22 6.17 -9.80
N LEU A 244 6.18 5.32 -9.51
CA LEU A 244 6.47 4.78 -8.20
C LEU A 244 7.85 5.30 -7.77
N ASN A 245 7.84 6.40 -7.03
CA ASN A 245 9.04 7.14 -6.68
C ASN A 245 9.49 6.79 -5.24
N ASN A 246 10.07 7.76 -4.56
CA ASN A 246 10.68 7.63 -3.25
C ASN A 246 9.89 6.79 -2.25
N LEU A 247 10.60 6.07 -1.40
CA LEU A 247 10.05 5.40 -0.24
C LEU A 247 10.26 6.28 0.99
N PHE A 248 9.23 6.41 1.80
CA PHE A 248 9.29 7.02 3.11
C PHE A 248 9.16 5.92 4.16
N VAL A 249 10.18 5.77 4.98
CA VAL A 249 10.23 4.83 6.10
C VAL A 249 10.16 5.62 7.38
N ALA A 250 9.32 5.24 8.32
CA ALA A 250 9.22 5.88 9.62
C ALA A 250 9.05 4.86 10.73
N LYS A 251 9.73 5.08 11.85
CA LYS A 251 9.48 4.40 13.11
C LYS A 251 8.58 5.28 13.96
N ILE A 252 7.49 4.71 14.42
CA ILE A 252 6.48 5.37 15.23
C ILE A 252 6.45 4.66 16.59
N VAL A 253 6.72 5.40 17.65
CA VAL A 253 6.69 4.96 19.05
C VAL A 253 5.76 5.89 19.80
N ASP A 254 4.85 5.36 20.59
CA ASP A 254 3.87 6.14 21.35
C ASP A 254 3.19 7.24 20.52
N GLN A 255 2.79 6.86 19.31
CA GLN A 255 2.14 7.74 18.33
C GLN A 255 2.97 8.98 17.93
N LYS A 256 4.30 8.89 18.02
CA LYS A 256 5.25 9.92 17.57
C LYS A 256 6.26 9.32 16.60
N ILE A 257 6.68 10.11 15.62
CA ILE A 257 7.77 9.71 14.73
C ILE A 257 9.08 9.83 15.51
N GLU A 258 9.71 8.71 15.83
CA GLU A 258 11.02 8.67 16.48
C GLU A 258 12.12 8.99 15.47
N TRP A 259 12.08 8.32 14.32
CA TRP A 259 12.94 8.64 13.19
C TRP A 259 12.23 8.40 11.86
N SER A 260 12.74 9.00 10.83
CA SER A 260 12.29 8.74 9.46
C SER A 260 13.44 8.75 8.46
N LYS A 261 13.25 8.08 7.33
CA LYS A 261 14.20 8.02 6.23
C LYS A 261 13.49 8.06 4.90
N VAL A 262 14.02 8.82 3.97
CA VAL A 262 13.58 8.77 2.57
C VAL A 262 14.63 8.02 1.76
N LEU A 263 14.19 6.92 1.13
CA LEU A 263 14.98 6.21 0.13
C LEU A 263 14.60 6.73 -1.25
N ILE A 264 15.59 7.26 -1.93
CA ILE A 264 15.41 7.82 -3.27
C ILE A 264 15.34 6.68 -4.26
N LYS A 265 14.23 6.60 -5.00
CA LYS A 265 14.06 5.70 -6.15
C LYS A 265 13.16 6.36 -7.20
N ARG A 266 13.22 5.86 -8.42
CA ARG A 266 12.40 6.38 -9.51
C ARG A 266 12.01 5.29 -10.48
N GLN A 267 10.75 4.89 -10.43
CA GLN A 267 10.21 3.85 -11.30
C GLN A 267 9.01 4.39 -12.07
N LYS A 268 8.82 3.89 -13.29
CA LYS A 268 7.70 4.22 -14.15
C LYS A 268 7.15 2.95 -14.76
N ALA A 269 5.86 2.69 -14.52
CA ALA A 269 5.12 1.54 -15.02
C ALA A 269 3.96 1.98 -15.90
N GLY A 270 3.56 1.15 -16.85
CA GLY A 270 2.42 1.40 -17.75
C GLY A 270 2.84 1.59 -19.20
N ALA A 271 1.86 1.60 -20.09
CA ALA A 271 2.09 1.67 -21.52
C ALA A 271 2.65 3.03 -21.92
N GLU A 272 3.90 3.05 -22.36
CA GLU A 272 4.43 4.04 -23.30
C GLU A 272 4.89 3.27 -24.53
N GLY A 273 4.08 3.33 -25.58
CA GLY A 273 4.37 2.56 -26.79
C GLY A 273 4.22 1.04 -26.58
N TYR A 274 4.78 0.26 -27.45
CA TYR A 274 4.59 -1.19 -27.55
C TYR A 274 5.24 -2.06 -26.46
N THR A 275 5.73 -1.49 -25.36
CA THR A 275 6.42 -2.25 -24.30
C THR A 275 5.55 -2.34 -23.05
N TYR A 276 4.79 -3.42 -22.94
CA TYR A 276 4.13 -3.79 -21.69
C TYR A 276 5.17 -4.34 -20.71
N VAL A 277 5.42 -3.63 -19.63
CA VAL A 277 6.26 -4.15 -18.55
C VAL A 277 5.35 -4.61 -17.41
N PRO A 278 5.48 -5.86 -16.97
CA PRO A 278 4.62 -6.39 -15.91
C PRO A 278 4.66 -5.53 -14.66
N GLU A 279 3.49 -5.19 -14.10
CA GLU A 279 3.38 -4.41 -12.86
C GLU A 279 4.16 -5.03 -11.69
N LYS A 280 4.39 -6.33 -11.72
CA LYS A 280 5.13 -7.09 -10.70
C LYS A 280 6.60 -6.70 -10.57
N LEU A 281 7.20 -6.10 -11.61
CA LEU A 281 8.58 -5.59 -11.58
C LEU A 281 8.71 -4.27 -10.81
N TYR A 282 7.61 -3.64 -10.48
CA TYR A 282 7.59 -2.32 -9.86
C TYR A 282 7.24 -2.38 -8.38
N SER A 283 7.47 -1.24 -7.70
CA SER A 283 7.30 -1.10 -6.26
C SER A 283 8.41 -1.83 -5.51
N PHE A 284 8.15 -2.30 -4.33
CA PHE A 284 9.14 -2.86 -3.43
C PHE A 284 8.54 -4.01 -2.60
N TYR A 285 9.43 -4.74 -1.94
CA TYR A 285 9.12 -5.64 -0.84
C TYR A 285 9.91 -5.20 0.39
N ALA A 286 9.28 -5.20 1.56
CA ALA A 286 9.94 -4.87 2.82
C ALA A 286 9.67 -5.96 3.86
N PHE A 287 10.63 -6.20 4.75
CA PHE A 287 10.54 -7.15 5.85
C PHE A 287 11.50 -6.77 6.98
N LEU A 288 11.21 -7.26 8.19
CA LEU A 288 12.06 -7.07 9.36
C LEU A 288 12.91 -8.32 9.60
N ARG A 289 14.20 -8.12 9.90
CA ARG A 289 15.12 -9.19 10.28
C ARG A 289 16.30 -8.65 11.10
N LYS A 290 16.69 -9.36 12.16
CA LYS A 290 17.89 -9.05 12.98
C LYS A 290 18.01 -7.57 13.37
N GLY A 291 16.91 -6.93 13.79
CA GLY A 291 16.91 -5.51 14.19
C GLY A 291 17.03 -4.49 13.05
N ASN A 292 16.84 -4.92 11.82
CA ASN A 292 16.86 -4.08 10.63
C ASN A 292 15.57 -4.18 9.83
N ILE A 293 15.24 -3.13 9.08
CA ILE A 293 14.29 -3.21 7.99
C ILE A 293 15.05 -3.37 6.68
N HIS A 294 14.69 -4.41 5.95
CA HIS A 294 15.23 -4.71 4.62
C HIS A 294 14.20 -4.34 3.57
N ILE A 295 14.65 -3.67 2.52
CA ILE A 295 13.80 -3.22 1.41
C ILE A 295 14.42 -3.65 0.09
N LEU A 296 13.63 -4.34 -0.74
CA LEU A 296 14.02 -4.81 -2.07
C LEU A 296 13.20 -4.08 -3.12
N TYR A 297 13.86 -3.53 -4.13
CA TYR A 297 13.19 -2.91 -5.29
C TYR A 297 14.09 -2.93 -6.52
N ASN A 298 13.50 -2.83 -7.70
CA ASN A 298 14.29 -2.72 -8.93
C ASN A 298 14.65 -1.25 -9.21
N GLU A 299 15.90 -0.99 -9.59
CA GLU A 299 16.41 0.33 -9.96
C GLU A 299 17.46 0.23 -11.06
N LEU A 300 17.72 1.32 -11.77
CA LEU A 300 18.84 1.42 -12.69
C LEU A 300 20.16 1.45 -11.93
N LYS A 301 21.19 0.79 -12.47
CA LYS A 301 22.53 0.74 -11.84
C LYS A 301 23.11 2.14 -11.65
N GLU A 302 22.92 3.01 -12.61
CA GLU A 302 23.40 4.40 -12.60
C GLU A 302 22.81 5.21 -11.44
N ASN A 303 21.61 4.85 -10.99
CA ASN A 303 20.92 5.55 -9.89
C ASN A 303 21.41 5.14 -8.51
N LEU A 304 22.20 4.08 -8.35
CA LEU A 304 22.61 3.55 -7.04
C LEU A 304 23.46 4.54 -6.24
N ALA A 305 24.34 5.26 -6.91
CA ALA A 305 25.23 6.25 -6.27
C ALA A 305 24.61 7.65 -6.16
N ILE A 306 23.40 7.86 -6.73
CA ILE A 306 22.78 9.19 -6.76
C ILE A 306 22.02 9.42 -5.47
N THR A 307 22.38 10.49 -4.76
CA THR A 307 21.72 10.94 -3.52
C THR A 307 20.74 12.10 -3.75
N ASP A 308 20.78 12.74 -4.92
CA ASP A 308 19.88 13.81 -5.31
C ASP A 308 18.78 13.25 -6.23
N GLU A 309 17.54 13.23 -5.73
CA GLU A 309 16.39 12.69 -6.47
C GLU A 309 16.15 13.37 -7.83
N PHE A 310 16.59 14.62 -7.98
CA PHE A 310 16.41 15.37 -9.23
C PHE A 310 17.42 15.00 -10.30
N LYS A 311 18.53 14.37 -9.91
CA LYS A 311 19.58 13.85 -10.80
C LYS A 311 19.35 12.40 -11.18
N LEU A 312 18.39 11.71 -10.56
CA LEU A 312 18.07 10.35 -10.94
C LEU A 312 17.74 10.30 -12.44
N GLU A 313 18.45 9.44 -13.15
CA GLU A 313 18.05 9.03 -14.48
C GLU A 313 16.60 8.56 -14.43
N LYS A 314 15.81 9.03 -15.39
CA LYS A 314 14.43 8.56 -15.48
C LYS A 314 14.50 7.08 -15.80
N GLY A 315 14.28 6.24 -14.80
CA GLY A 315 14.18 4.80 -14.96
C GLY A 315 13.03 4.49 -15.90
N TYR A 316 13.30 4.62 -17.18
CA TYR A 316 12.43 4.10 -18.21
C TYR A 316 12.67 2.61 -18.23
N TYR A 317 11.69 1.85 -17.85
CA TYR A 317 11.67 0.41 -18.06
C TYR A 317 11.66 0.00 -19.55
N ASN A 318 11.93 0.93 -20.46
CA ASN A 318 12.30 0.62 -21.83
C ASN A 318 13.68 -0.06 -21.91
N LYS A 319 14.41 -0.12 -20.78
CA LYS A 319 15.71 -0.81 -20.67
C LYS A 319 15.71 -1.75 -19.45
N PRO A 320 14.88 -2.79 -19.42
CA PRO A 320 14.86 -3.71 -18.28
C PRO A 320 16.21 -4.42 -18.08
N LYS A 321 17.01 -4.51 -19.14
CA LYS A 321 18.39 -5.07 -19.08
C LYS A 321 19.30 -4.30 -18.13
N ASP A 322 19.05 -3.00 -17.93
CA ASP A 322 19.86 -2.13 -17.08
C ASP A 322 19.32 -2.04 -15.64
N CYS A 323 18.25 -2.77 -15.34
CA CYS A 323 17.66 -2.82 -14.00
C CYS A 323 18.26 -3.91 -13.13
N TYR A 324 18.48 -3.57 -11.87
CA TYR A 324 19.00 -4.43 -10.81
C TYR A 324 18.05 -4.50 -9.65
N LEU A 325 17.94 -5.66 -9.01
CA LEU A 325 17.36 -5.79 -7.69
C LEU A 325 18.30 -5.10 -6.71
N VAL A 326 17.81 -4.07 -6.06
CA VAL A 326 18.51 -3.31 -5.03
C VAL A 326 18.03 -3.77 -3.67
N HIS A 327 18.97 -4.00 -2.77
CA HIS A 327 18.75 -4.24 -1.36
C HIS A 327 19.17 -3.03 -0.56
N CYS A 328 18.28 -2.54 0.29
CA CYS A 328 18.56 -1.53 1.30
C CYS A 328 18.38 -2.12 2.68
N GLU A 329 19.28 -1.84 3.58
CA GLU A 329 19.22 -2.21 5.00
C GLU A 329 19.26 -0.96 5.87
N ILE A 330 18.25 -0.78 6.72
CA ILE A 330 18.12 0.35 7.64
C ILE A 330 18.07 -0.21 9.06
N ASP A 331 18.90 0.31 9.93
CA ASP A 331 18.90 0.00 11.37
C ASP A 331 17.61 0.48 12.04
N LEU A 332 16.90 -0.40 12.73
CA LEU A 332 15.62 -0.07 13.39
C LEU A 332 15.79 0.83 14.61
N SER A 333 16.96 0.83 15.26
CA SER A 333 17.20 1.66 16.43
C SER A 333 17.46 3.13 16.07
N SER A 334 18.22 3.35 14.98
CA SER A 334 18.72 4.67 14.61
C SER A 334 18.13 5.26 13.33
N GLY A 335 17.48 4.45 12.49
CA GLY A 335 17.05 4.86 11.15
C GLY A 335 18.19 5.05 10.15
N VAL A 336 19.41 4.66 10.51
CA VAL A 336 20.60 4.81 9.64
C VAL A 336 20.53 3.77 8.51
N LEU A 337 20.70 4.22 7.28
CA LEU A 337 20.90 3.34 6.12
C LEU A 337 22.30 2.72 6.21
N LYS A 338 22.37 1.44 6.56
CA LYS A 338 23.64 0.68 6.67
C LYS A 338 24.18 0.30 5.31
N GLU A 339 23.30 -0.15 4.43
CA GLU A 339 23.69 -0.66 3.12
C GLU A 339 22.65 -0.31 2.04
N LYS A 340 23.14 -0.03 0.85
CA LYS A 340 22.37 0.04 -0.40
C LYS A 340 23.22 -0.57 -1.50
N LYS A 341 22.88 -1.78 -1.94
CA LYS A 341 23.65 -2.50 -2.97
C LYS A 341 22.74 -3.14 -4.01
N SER A 342 23.29 -3.35 -5.22
CA SER A 342 22.68 -4.23 -6.23
C SER A 342 22.97 -5.69 -5.88
N VAL A 343 21.96 -6.55 -6.03
CA VAL A 343 22.05 -7.98 -5.70
C VAL A 343 22.04 -8.82 -6.96
N LEU A 344 21.07 -8.58 -7.83
CA LEU A 344 20.88 -9.34 -9.08
C LEU A 344 20.46 -8.37 -10.20
N GLY A 345 20.87 -8.64 -11.41
CA GLY A 345 20.52 -7.83 -12.57
C GLY A 345 20.22 -8.66 -13.80
N LEU A 346 19.27 -8.21 -14.62
CA LEU A 346 18.94 -8.93 -15.85
C LEU A 346 20.11 -9.03 -16.80
N LYS A 347 20.98 -8.01 -16.86
CA LYS A 347 22.15 -7.97 -17.74
C LYS A 347 23.22 -8.98 -17.32
N ASP A 348 23.48 -9.06 -16.00
CA ASP A 348 24.59 -9.86 -15.47
C ASP A 348 24.13 -11.30 -15.14
N ASP A 349 22.92 -11.46 -14.60
CA ASP A 349 22.40 -12.74 -14.11
C ASP A 349 21.30 -13.33 -15.01
N GLY A 350 20.87 -12.59 -16.02
CA GLY A 350 19.82 -13.02 -16.95
C GLY A 350 18.43 -13.14 -16.31
N ILE A 351 18.18 -12.52 -15.16
CA ILE A 351 16.94 -12.63 -14.41
C ILE A 351 16.46 -11.25 -13.95
N ALA A 352 15.18 -10.95 -14.19
CA ALA A 352 14.49 -9.83 -13.59
C ALA A 352 13.64 -10.32 -12.43
N ILE A 353 13.82 -9.76 -11.24
CA ILE A 353 13.11 -10.18 -10.03
C ILE A 353 11.81 -9.40 -9.88
N TYR A 354 10.78 -10.07 -9.39
CA TYR A 354 9.51 -9.49 -8.95
C TYR A 354 9.56 -9.18 -7.43
N PRO A 355 9.89 -7.97 -6.99
CA PRO A 355 10.06 -7.69 -5.57
C PRO A 355 8.83 -8.03 -4.74
N LYS A 356 7.63 -7.72 -5.24
CA LYS A 356 6.37 -7.98 -4.53
C LYS A 356 6.05 -9.47 -4.31
N GLU A 357 6.62 -10.34 -5.12
CA GLU A 357 6.39 -11.79 -5.03
C GLU A 357 7.43 -12.48 -4.12
N THR A 358 8.37 -11.71 -3.56
CA THR A 358 9.35 -12.21 -2.58
C THR A 358 8.65 -12.68 -1.31
N LYS A 359 9.14 -13.78 -0.73
CA LYS A 359 8.67 -14.30 0.54
C LYS A 359 9.84 -14.57 1.47
N VAL A 360 9.67 -14.24 2.75
CA VAL A 360 10.58 -14.68 3.81
C VAL A 360 10.21 -16.10 4.19
N LEU A 361 11.17 -17.01 4.15
CA LEU A 361 11.01 -18.41 4.57
C LEU A 361 11.21 -18.54 6.08
N ALA A 362 10.83 -19.69 6.64
CA ALA A 362 10.91 -19.95 8.09
C ALA A 362 12.32 -19.83 8.66
N ASP A 363 13.34 -20.14 7.85
CA ASP A 363 14.76 -20.00 8.22
C ASP A 363 15.31 -18.57 8.02
N GLY A 364 14.45 -17.64 7.65
CA GLY A 364 14.82 -16.25 7.39
C GLY A 364 15.47 -16.00 6.03
N SER A 365 15.65 -17.04 5.19
CA SER A 365 16.05 -16.85 3.79
C SER A 365 14.89 -16.29 2.96
N LEU A 366 15.21 -15.76 1.78
CA LEU A 366 14.23 -15.20 0.86
C LEU A 366 13.98 -16.15 -0.31
N LEU A 367 12.72 -16.41 -0.60
CA LEU A 367 12.30 -16.98 -1.86
C LEU A 367 12.07 -15.85 -2.85
N LEU A 368 12.92 -15.77 -3.88
CA LEU A 368 12.81 -14.78 -4.95
C LEU A 368 12.13 -15.40 -6.16
N LEU A 369 11.15 -14.68 -6.70
CA LEU A 369 10.52 -15.02 -7.96
C LEU A 369 11.05 -14.09 -9.05
N GLY A 370 11.57 -14.66 -10.12
CA GLY A 370 12.09 -13.90 -11.24
C GLY A 370 11.66 -14.46 -12.59
N VAL A 371 11.91 -13.70 -13.63
CA VAL A 371 11.65 -14.08 -15.01
C VAL A 371 12.89 -13.89 -15.86
N LYS A 372 13.12 -14.81 -16.77
CA LYS A 372 14.10 -14.69 -17.82
C LYS A 372 13.35 -14.41 -19.13
N PRO A 373 13.40 -13.18 -19.66
CA PRO A 373 12.82 -12.90 -20.96
C PRO A 373 13.73 -13.48 -22.06
N GLU A 374 13.18 -14.23 -23.02
CA GLU A 374 13.96 -14.76 -24.13
C GLU A 374 14.24 -13.72 -25.22
N TYR A 375 13.22 -13.00 -25.67
CA TYR A 375 13.34 -12.04 -26.78
C TYR A 375 12.76 -10.67 -26.44
N SER A 376 11.73 -10.61 -25.64
CA SER A 376 11.14 -9.36 -25.15
C SER A 376 10.46 -9.60 -23.81
N LEU A 377 10.27 -8.54 -23.02
CA LEU A 377 9.45 -8.65 -21.79
C LEU A 377 7.98 -8.97 -22.06
N LYS A 378 7.56 -9.01 -23.32
CA LYS A 378 6.20 -9.43 -23.72
C LYS A 378 6.03 -10.94 -23.68
N GLU A 379 7.11 -11.68 -23.95
CA GLU A 379 7.11 -13.14 -23.92
C GLU A 379 7.87 -13.61 -22.69
N LEU A 380 7.15 -13.88 -21.62
CA LEU A 380 7.70 -14.43 -20.38
C LEU A 380 7.90 -15.94 -20.59
N SER A 381 9.07 -16.32 -21.04
CA SER A 381 9.34 -17.71 -21.41
C SER A 381 9.57 -18.61 -20.21
N TYR A 382 10.15 -18.10 -19.11
CA TYR A 382 10.47 -18.93 -17.95
C TYR A 382 10.30 -18.17 -16.64
N ILE A 383 9.60 -18.80 -15.70
CA ILE A 383 9.56 -18.39 -14.29
C ILE A 383 10.70 -19.12 -13.58
N ARG A 384 11.51 -18.40 -12.81
CA ARG A 384 12.56 -18.96 -11.98
C ARG A 384 12.34 -18.62 -10.52
N PHE A 385 12.67 -19.58 -9.68
CA PHE A 385 12.72 -19.41 -8.24
C PHE A 385 14.18 -19.45 -7.80
N GLY A 386 14.54 -18.53 -6.93
CA GLY A 386 15.84 -18.48 -6.30
C GLY A 386 15.71 -18.36 -4.79
N ARG A 387 16.61 -18.97 -4.05
CA ARG A 387 16.74 -18.78 -2.62
C ARG A 387 17.92 -17.88 -2.34
N TRP A 388 17.69 -16.80 -1.61
CA TRP A 388 18.72 -15.88 -1.19
C TRP A 388 18.87 -15.94 0.34
N VAL A 389 20.06 -16.30 0.79
CA VAL A 389 20.41 -16.31 2.21
C VAL A 389 21.05 -14.95 2.50
N LEU A 390 20.48 -14.24 3.44
CA LEU A 390 21.06 -13.01 3.97
C LEU A 390 22.00 -13.39 5.11
N ASP A 391 23.21 -12.96 5.05
CA ASP A 391 24.22 -13.20 6.06
C ASP A 391 23.93 -12.50 7.40
#